data_77f6e0a72a3f6174aebf46336b1f5ea0
#
_entry.id   77f6e0a72a3f6174aebf46336b1f5ea0
#
_cell.length_a   1.000
_cell.length_b   1.000
_cell.length_c   1.000
_cell.angle_alpha   90.00
_cell.angle_beta   90.00
_cell.angle_gamma   90.00
#
_symmetry.space_group_name_H-M   'P 1'
#
loop_
_entity.id
_entity.type
_entity.pdbx_description
1 polymer ?
#
loop_
_entity_poly.entity_id
_entity_poly.type
_entity_poly.pdbx_seq_one_letter_code
_entity_poly.pdbx_strand_id
1 'polypeptide(L)'
;MSKRTLGVVFFPAFDWAISPTHPEREERLLYTQDQLREEGLFDLPGITEYKPGVATHEDIERVHFCLPDVGRVCSASHLASAGGAIRAGELVLSGERERAFALVRPPGHHAMRVTHGNRGFCNVNMEAVMIENLRRRFGPLRVAIVDTDCHHGDGTQDIYWNDPDTLFISMHQDGRTLYPGTGFLPECGGPGALGRTVNIPLPPGTGDEGYLYVTKNVVLPLLEAFKPDLVINSAGQDNHYTDPLTNMQLSAHGDAAMNALLNPHIAVLEGGYSIRGALPYVNLGICLALAGLPFEHVHEPDHDAKALKQRPQVTEYISRLCDDVLNQYHNPPSRP
;
A
#
# COMPACT_ATOMS: atom_id res chain seq x y z
N MET A 1 -22.62 2.13 -2.92
CA MET A 1 -21.61 1.90 -3.98
C MET A 1 -22.15 0.92 -5.00
N SER A 2 -21.71 0.95 -6.27
CA SER A 2 -22.04 -0.10 -7.25
C SER A 2 -21.19 -1.33 -6.96
N LYS A 3 -21.77 -2.53 -7.07
CA LYS A 3 -21.03 -3.80 -6.95
C LYS A 3 -20.03 -3.92 -8.09
N ARG A 4 -18.84 -4.44 -7.78
CA ARG A 4 -17.73 -4.61 -8.73
C ARG A 4 -17.17 -6.02 -8.63
N THR A 5 -16.57 -6.47 -9.72
CA THR A 5 -15.84 -7.74 -9.72
C THR A 5 -14.44 -7.55 -9.11
N LEU A 6 -14.07 -8.43 -8.18
CA LEU A 6 -12.79 -8.41 -7.47
C LEU A 6 -12.00 -9.68 -7.69
N GLY A 7 -10.74 -9.54 -8.08
CA GLY A 7 -9.75 -10.61 -8.06
C GLY A 7 -8.87 -10.52 -6.82
N VAL A 8 -8.81 -11.58 -6.01
CA VAL A 8 -7.90 -11.69 -4.87
C VAL A 8 -6.77 -12.63 -5.25
N VAL A 9 -5.57 -12.09 -5.44
CA VAL A 9 -4.39 -12.90 -5.73
C VAL A 9 -3.71 -13.23 -4.42
N PHE A 10 -3.69 -14.49 -4.03
CA PHE A 10 -3.26 -14.92 -2.71
C PHE A 10 -1.94 -15.69 -2.74
N PHE A 11 -0.95 -15.25 -1.93
CA PHE A 11 0.33 -15.94 -1.75
C PHE A 11 0.90 -15.69 -0.35
N PRO A 12 0.79 -16.66 0.58
CA PRO A 12 1.24 -16.51 1.97
C PRO A 12 2.75 -16.69 2.15
N ALA A 13 3.51 -17.12 1.13
CA ALA A 13 4.92 -17.44 1.18
C ALA A 13 5.24 -18.42 2.34
N PHE A 14 4.65 -19.61 2.26
CA PHE A 14 4.95 -20.69 3.19
C PHE A 14 6.47 -20.95 3.27
N ASP A 15 6.94 -21.33 4.45
CA ASP A 15 8.33 -21.65 4.72
C ASP A 15 9.33 -20.50 4.48
N TRP A 16 8.83 -19.25 4.38
CA TRP A 16 9.69 -18.09 4.29
C TRP A 16 9.42 -17.08 5.40
N ALA A 17 10.47 -16.73 6.12
CA ALA A 17 10.50 -15.62 7.08
C ALA A 17 11.94 -15.10 7.17
N ILE A 18 12.11 -13.84 7.59
CA ILE A 18 13.42 -13.25 7.85
C ILE A 18 14.14 -14.00 8.99
N SER A 19 13.37 -14.36 10.01
CA SER A 19 13.79 -15.28 11.08
C SER A 19 12.53 -15.92 11.70
N PRO A 20 12.66 -17.03 12.46
CA PRO A 20 11.52 -17.74 13.04
C PRO A 20 10.65 -16.91 13.99
N THR A 21 11.20 -15.86 14.58
CA THR A 21 10.49 -14.96 15.53
C THR A 21 10.17 -13.60 14.92
N HIS A 22 10.49 -13.40 13.64
CA HIS A 22 10.25 -12.13 12.98
C HIS A 22 8.75 -11.88 12.77
N PRO A 23 8.26 -10.63 12.94
CA PRO A 23 6.84 -10.32 12.72
C PRO A 23 6.41 -10.49 11.27
N GLU A 24 7.32 -10.26 10.29
CA GLU A 24 7.08 -10.55 8.88
C GLU A 24 7.25 -12.05 8.63
N ARG A 25 6.14 -12.81 8.64
CA ARG A 25 6.07 -14.25 8.52
C ARG A 25 4.73 -14.73 7.94
N GLU A 26 4.63 -16.01 7.62
CA GLU A 26 3.50 -16.58 6.89
C GLU A 26 2.15 -16.42 7.60
N GLU A 27 2.12 -16.42 8.93
CA GLU A 27 0.88 -16.27 9.69
C GLU A 27 0.17 -14.93 9.45
N ARG A 28 0.88 -13.92 8.94
CA ARG A 28 0.25 -12.67 8.48
C ARG A 28 -0.88 -12.94 7.48
N LEU A 29 -0.73 -13.91 6.61
CA LEU A 29 -1.73 -14.24 5.60
C LEU A 29 -2.51 -15.53 5.87
N LEU A 30 -2.01 -16.44 6.70
CA LEU A 30 -2.76 -17.66 7.04
C LEU A 30 -4.06 -17.33 7.78
N TYR A 31 -3.99 -16.55 8.85
CA TYR A 31 -5.19 -16.13 9.58
C TYR A 31 -6.11 -15.25 8.73
N THR A 32 -5.54 -14.45 7.83
CA THR A 32 -6.33 -13.70 6.84
C THR A 32 -7.12 -14.65 5.95
N GLN A 33 -6.50 -15.69 5.40
CA GLN A 33 -7.19 -16.63 4.53
C GLN A 33 -8.33 -17.36 5.25
N ASP A 34 -8.07 -17.79 6.48
CA ASP A 34 -9.10 -18.45 7.30
C ASP A 34 -10.29 -17.51 7.52
N GLN A 35 -10.05 -16.26 7.92
CA GLN A 35 -11.11 -15.26 8.13
C GLN A 35 -11.91 -14.98 6.84
N LEU A 36 -11.24 -14.78 5.72
CA LEU A 36 -11.92 -14.53 4.44
C LEU A 36 -12.83 -15.70 4.03
N ARG A 37 -12.44 -16.94 4.35
CA ARG A 37 -13.23 -18.15 4.08
C ARG A 37 -14.38 -18.31 5.07
N GLU A 38 -14.14 -18.07 6.35
CA GLU A 38 -15.18 -18.13 7.40
C GLU A 38 -16.28 -17.10 7.16
N GLU A 39 -15.93 -15.90 6.70
CA GLU A 39 -16.89 -14.86 6.31
C GLU A 39 -17.56 -15.11 4.94
N GLY A 40 -17.21 -16.20 4.27
CA GLY A 40 -17.81 -16.56 2.98
C GLY A 40 -17.48 -15.59 1.85
N LEU A 41 -16.35 -14.86 1.92
CA LEU A 41 -15.99 -13.84 0.93
C LEU A 41 -16.01 -14.42 -0.50
N PHE A 42 -15.45 -15.60 -0.69
CA PHE A 42 -15.35 -16.22 -2.01
C PHE A 42 -16.65 -16.88 -2.49
N ASP A 43 -17.68 -16.96 -1.67
CA ASP A 43 -19.04 -17.37 -2.04
C ASP A 43 -19.85 -16.19 -2.60
N LEU A 44 -19.35 -14.97 -2.43
CA LEU A 44 -20.02 -13.76 -2.92
C LEU A 44 -19.86 -13.63 -4.45
N PRO A 45 -20.93 -13.35 -5.19
CA PRO A 45 -20.87 -13.19 -6.64
C PRO A 45 -19.90 -12.09 -7.06
N GLY A 46 -18.99 -12.40 -7.98
CA GLY A 46 -18.03 -11.45 -8.53
C GLY A 46 -16.69 -11.41 -7.82
N ILE A 47 -16.51 -12.10 -6.71
CA ILE A 47 -15.22 -12.24 -6.02
C ILE A 47 -14.58 -13.58 -6.38
N THR A 48 -13.31 -13.56 -6.76
CA THR A 48 -12.59 -14.77 -7.20
C THR A 48 -11.18 -14.78 -6.65
N GLU A 49 -10.77 -15.89 -6.05
CA GLU A 49 -9.39 -16.13 -5.64
C GLU A 49 -8.54 -16.58 -6.84
N TYR A 50 -7.33 -16.03 -6.94
CA TYR A 50 -6.35 -16.34 -7.98
C TYR A 50 -5.03 -16.77 -7.36
N LYS A 51 -4.34 -17.67 -8.04
CA LYS A 51 -2.95 -18.01 -7.72
C LYS A 51 -2.02 -16.92 -8.27
N PRO A 52 -0.88 -16.64 -7.60
CA PRO A 52 0.14 -15.76 -8.14
C PRO A 52 0.78 -16.36 -9.39
N GLY A 53 1.36 -15.47 -10.23
CA GLY A 53 2.42 -15.84 -11.15
C GLY A 53 3.77 -15.90 -10.42
N VAL A 54 4.83 -16.08 -11.20
CA VAL A 54 6.23 -15.95 -10.73
C VAL A 54 6.91 -14.93 -11.62
N ALA A 55 7.42 -13.84 -11.04
CA ALA A 55 8.18 -12.84 -11.78
C ALA A 55 9.51 -13.45 -12.26
N THR A 56 9.94 -13.05 -13.43
CA THR A 56 11.26 -13.43 -13.97
C THR A 56 12.35 -12.50 -13.41
N HIS A 57 13.60 -12.93 -13.51
CA HIS A 57 14.72 -12.04 -13.19
C HIS A 57 14.70 -10.76 -14.02
N GLU A 58 14.32 -10.87 -15.30
CA GLU A 58 14.20 -9.71 -16.20
C GLU A 58 13.12 -8.72 -15.71
N ASP A 59 12.01 -9.20 -15.13
CA ASP A 59 10.99 -8.32 -14.53
C ASP A 59 11.54 -7.53 -13.35
N ILE A 60 12.36 -8.19 -12.50
CA ILE A 60 13.04 -7.53 -11.37
C ILE A 60 14.07 -6.50 -11.87
N GLU A 61 14.88 -6.85 -12.86
CA GLU A 61 15.95 -6.00 -13.41
C GLU A 61 15.43 -4.77 -14.16
N ARG A 62 14.16 -4.74 -14.56
CA ARG A 62 13.51 -3.52 -15.10
C ARG A 62 13.42 -2.40 -14.07
N VAL A 63 13.36 -2.75 -12.79
CA VAL A 63 13.18 -1.82 -11.68
C VAL A 63 14.46 -1.66 -10.89
N HIS A 64 15.09 -2.79 -10.58
CA HIS A 64 16.18 -2.86 -9.61
C HIS A 64 17.53 -3.17 -10.24
N PHE A 65 18.55 -2.47 -9.75
CA PHE A 65 19.93 -2.90 -9.89
C PHE A 65 20.30 -3.74 -8.65
N CYS A 66 20.21 -5.06 -8.81
CA CYS A 66 20.46 -6.02 -7.72
C CYS A 66 21.97 -6.30 -7.55
N LEU A 67 22.47 -6.20 -6.34
CA LEU A 67 23.88 -6.44 -6.00
C LEU A 67 24.02 -7.66 -5.07
N PRO A 68 24.81 -8.68 -5.48
CA PRO A 68 25.55 -8.77 -6.76
C PRO A 68 24.66 -9.11 -7.96
N ASP A 69 23.52 -9.78 -7.77
CA ASP A 69 22.57 -10.20 -8.81
C ASP A 69 21.20 -10.52 -8.21
N VAL A 70 20.19 -10.74 -9.07
CA VAL A 70 18.81 -11.04 -8.65
C VAL A 70 18.73 -12.32 -7.81
N GLY A 71 19.49 -13.37 -8.17
CA GLY A 71 19.44 -14.65 -7.46
C GLY A 71 19.99 -14.58 -6.03
N ARG A 72 20.78 -13.55 -5.71
CA ARG A 72 21.27 -13.28 -4.35
C ARG A 72 20.35 -12.37 -3.55
N VAL A 73 19.64 -11.47 -4.23
CA VAL A 73 18.68 -10.54 -3.59
C VAL A 73 17.33 -11.21 -3.38
N CYS A 74 16.87 -12.02 -4.33
CA CYS A 74 15.53 -12.61 -4.35
C CYS A 74 15.55 -14.10 -3.98
N SER A 75 14.68 -14.50 -3.08
CA SER A 75 14.25 -15.90 -2.94
C SER A 75 13.06 -16.19 -3.89
N ALA A 76 12.67 -17.45 -4.00
CA ALA A 76 11.45 -17.84 -4.72
C ALA A 76 10.21 -17.11 -4.22
N SER A 77 10.14 -16.82 -2.92
CA SER A 77 9.02 -16.08 -2.31
C SER A 77 8.95 -14.64 -2.79
N HIS A 78 10.08 -13.94 -2.97
CA HIS A 78 10.10 -12.59 -3.55
C HIS A 78 9.61 -12.59 -5.01
N LEU A 79 10.05 -13.58 -5.81
CA LEU A 79 9.61 -13.71 -7.20
C LEU A 79 8.11 -14.03 -7.31
N ALA A 80 7.58 -14.85 -6.39
CA ALA A 80 6.15 -15.16 -6.35
C ALA A 80 5.32 -13.96 -5.83
N SER A 81 5.82 -13.21 -4.86
CA SER A 81 5.17 -11.97 -4.38
C SER A 81 5.04 -10.95 -5.51
N ALA A 82 6.15 -10.67 -6.21
CA ALA A 82 6.16 -9.76 -7.36
C ALA A 82 5.28 -10.30 -8.51
N GLY A 83 5.32 -11.60 -8.78
CA GLY A 83 4.47 -12.26 -9.77
C GLY A 83 2.98 -12.20 -9.43
N GLY A 84 2.64 -12.23 -8.14
CA GLY A 84 1.28 -12.04 -7.65
C GLY A 84 0.79 -10.60 -7.85
N ALA A 85 1.62 -9.62 -7.59
CA ALA A 85 1.31 -8.22 -7.90
C ALA A 85 1.12 -8.01 -9.41
N ILE A 86 2.01 -8.55 -10.27
CA ILE A 86 1.84 -8.54 -11.74
C ILE A 86 0.48 -9.13 -12.13
N ARG A 87 0.12 -10.31 -11.57
CA ARG A 87 -1.17 -10.95 -11.89
C ARG A 87 -2.36 -10.08 -11.50
N ALA A 88 -2.32 -9.39 -10.35
CA ALA A 88 -3.37 -8.45 -9.96
C ALA A 88 -3.52 -7.30 -10.97
N GLY A 89 -2.41 -6.74 -11.42
CA GLY A 89 -2.41 -5.72 -12.46
C GLY A 89 -2.97 -6.20 -13.80
N GLU A 90 -2.59 -7.42 -14.22
CA GLU A 90 -3.09 -8.04 -15.45
C GLU A 90 -4.60 -8.26 -15.41
N LEU A 91 -5.15 -8.72 -14.28
CA LEU A 91 -6.59 -8.91 -14.10
C LEU A 91 -7.38 -7.64 -14.39
N VAL A 92 -6.86 -6.50 -13.93
CA VAL A 92 -7.51 -5.20 -14.11
C VAL A 92 -7.33 -4.68 -15.54
N LEU A 93 -6.10 -4.64 -16.06
CA LEU A 93 -5.84 -4.04 -17.38
C LEU A 93 -6.35 -4.88 -18.54
N SER A 94 -6.50 -6.20 -18.36
CA SER A 94 -7.17 -7.05 -19.35
C SER A 94 -8.71 -6.94 -19.33
N GLY A 95 -9.27 -6.30 -18.30
CA GLY A 95 -10.71 -6.24 -18.08
C GLY A 95 -11.33 -7.53 -17.52
N GLU A 96 -10.50 -8.50 -17.09
CA GLU A 96 -10.99 -9.74 -16.46
C GLU A 96 -11.67 -9.46 -15.12
N ARG A 97 -11.15 -8.45 -14.38
CA ARG A 97 -11.74 -7.93 -13.15
C ARG A 97 -11.72 -6.41 -13.13
N GLU A 98 -12.69 -5.81 -12.45
CA GLU A 98 -12.74 -4.35 -12.28
C GLU A 98 -11.76 -3.87 -11.20
N ARG A 99 -11.49 -4.73 -10.21
CA ARG A 99 -10.58 -4.47 -9.08
C ARG A 99 -9.76 -5.72 -8.78
N ALA A 100 -8.58 -5.51 -8.19
CA ALA A 100 -7.76 -6.60 -7.71
C ALA A 100 -7.10 -6.27 -6.37
N PHE A 101 -6.90 -7.29 -5.54
CA PHE A 101 -6.08 -7.19 -4.34
C PHE A 101 -5.00 -8.27 -4.37
N ALA A 102 -3.74 -7.87 -4.40
CA ALA A 102 -2.60 -8.74 -4.25
C ALA A 102 -2.31 -8.95 -2.75
N LEU A 103 -2.90 -9.98 -2.17
CA LEU A 103 -2.58 -10.46 -0.82
C LEU A 103 -1.35 -11.35 -0.89
N VAL A 104 -0.20 -10.74 -1.06
CA VAL A 104 1.08 -11.40 -1.27
C VAL A 104 2.11 -10.93 -0.26
N ARG A 105 3.13 -11.74 0.00
CA ARG A 105 4.30 -11.41 0.83
C ARG A 105 5.54 -12.12 0.29
N PRO A 106 6.77 -11.63 0.54
CA PRO A 106 7.16 -10.46 1.37
C PRO A 106 6.72 -9.10 0.80
N PRO A 107 6.75 -8.02 1.63
CA PRO A 107 6.44 -6.65 1.21
C PRO A 107 7.55 -6.04 0.34
N GLY A 108 7.33 -4.83 -0.21
CA GLY A 108 8.21 -4.27 -1.22
C GLY A 108 8.54 -2.78 -1.13
N HIS A 109 7.74 -1.93 -0.53
CA HIS A 109 7.81 -0.47 -0.69
C HIS A 109 9.09 0.21 -0.18
N HIS A 110 9.90 -0.48 0.65
CA HIS A 110 11.22 0.00 1.08
C HIS A 110 12.38 -0.39 0.17
N ALA A 111 12.18 -1.31 -0.79
CA ALA A 111 13.25 -1.73 -1.68
C ALA A 111 13.57 -0.63 -2.70
N MET A 112 14.80 -0.12 -2.62
CA MET A 112 15.29 0.96 -3.48
C MET A 112 15.67 0.46 -4.88
N ARG A 113 15.87 1.39 -5.83
CA ARG A 113 16.37 1.07 -7.18
C ARG A 113 17.66 0.25 -7.14
N VAL A 114 18.60 0.61 -6.27
CA VAL A 114 19.78 -0.21 -5.98
C VAL A 114 19.50 -1.01 -4.72
N THR A 115 19.46 -2.34 -4.84
CA THR A 115 19.14 -3.21 -3.71
C THR A 115 20.23 -4.26 -3.46
N HIS A 116 20.52 -4.48 -2.17
CA HIS A 116 21.49 -5.47 -1.68
C HIS A 116 20.79 -6.63 -0.93
N GLY A 117 19.46 -6.62 -0.87
CA GLY A 117 18.64 -7.53 -0.09
C GLY A 117 17.75 -6.80 0.90
N ASN A 118 17.50 -7.38 2.06
CA ASN A 118 16.53 -6.92 3.02
C ASN A 118 16.77 -5.47 3.51
N ARG A 119 15.78 -4.61 3.30
CA ARG A 119 15.68 -3.26 3.83
C ARG A 119 14.23 -3.00 4.25
N GLY A 120 13.97 -2.73 5.52
CA GLY A 120 12.61 -2.56 6.02
C GLY A 120 11.69 -3.76 5.68
N PHE A 121 12.23 -4.98 5.76
CA PHE A 121 11.58 -6.25 5.38
C PHE A 121 11.37 -6.45 3.86
N CYS A 122 11.80 -5.50 3.02
CA CYS A 122 11.64 -5.51 1.57
C CYS A 122 12.97 -5.80 0.86
N ASN A 123 12.95 -6.73 -0.09
CA ASN A 123 14.10 -7.04 -0.94
C ASN A 123 13.91 -6.45 -2.35
N VAL A 124 12.69 -6.53 -2.87
CA VAL A 124 12.30 -5.97 -4.17
C VAL A 124 10.95 -5.28 -4.04
N ASN A 125 10.78 -4.20 -4.77
CA ASN A 125 9.53 -3.44 -4.80
C ASN A 125 8.56 -4.10 -5.78
N MET A 126 7.65 -4.91 -5.25
CA MET A 126 6.74 -5.72 -6.08
C MET A 126 5.73 -4.87 -6.85
N GLU A 127 5.36 -3.69 -6.32
CA GLU A 127 4.47 -2.76 -7.01
C GLU A 127 5.17 -2.11 -8.20
N ALA A 128 6.40 -1.66 -8.02
CA ALA A 128 7.19 -1.11 -9.11
C ALA A 128 7.45 -2.17 -10.19
N VAL A 129 7.74 -3.42 -9.81
CA VAL A 129 7.87 -4.54 -10.74
C VAL A 129 6.56 -4.78 -11.49
N MET A 130 5.41 -4.73 -10.82
CA MET A 130 4.10 -4.78 -11.46
C MET A 130 3.93 -3.65 -12.46
N ILE A 131 4.12 -2.40 -12.06
CA ILE A 131 3.91 -1.22 -12.90
C ILE A 131 4.76 -1.27 -14.17
N GLU A 132 6.06 -1.57 -14.05
CA GLU A 132 6.95 -1.61 -15.20
C GLU A 132 6.65 -2.80 -16.13
N ASN A 133 6.18 -3.95 -15.58
CA ASN A 133 5.68 -5.06 -16.39
C ASN A 133 4.42 -4.64 -17.16
N LEU A 134 3.46 -3.97 -16.50
CA LEU A 134 2.23 -3.49 -17.13
C LEU A 134 2.51 -2.45 -18.22
N ARG A 135 3.39 -1.49 -17.97
CA ARG A 135 3.84 -0.51 -18.96
C ARG A 135 4.44 -1.17 -20.20
N ARG A 136 5.25 -2.20 -20.00
CA ARG A 136 5.82 -2.99 -21.10
C ARG A 136 4.76 -3.70 -21.93
N ARG A 137 3.72 -4.26 -21.28
CA ARG A 137 2.73 -5.13 -21.95
C ARG A 137 1.55 -4.37 -22.53
N PHE A 138 1.09 -3.34 -21.86
CA PHE A 138 -0.12 -2.59 -22.22
C PHE A 138 0.19 -1.19 -22.78
N GLY A 139 1.45 -0.77 -22.80
CA GLY A 139 1.88 0.54 -23.26
C GLY A 139 2.01 1.57 -22.14
N PRO A 140 2.26 2.85 -22.49
CA PRO A 140 2.42 3.92 -21.52
C PRO A 140 1.21 4.03 -20.58
N LEU A 141 1.48 4.19 -19.29
CA LEU A 141 0.45 4.33 -18.24
C LEU A 141 0.85 5.45 -17.28
N ARG A 142 -0.10 6.33 -17.01
CA ARG A 142 0.00 7.28 -15.90
C ARG A 142 -0.54 6.60 -14.65
N VAL A 143 0.31 6.45 -13.65
CA VAL A 143 -0.02 5.68 -12.45
C VAL A 143 0.01 6.59 -11.22
N ALA A 144 -1.00 6.50 -10.37
CA ALA A 144 -0.93 7.05 -9.02
C ALA A 144 -0.76 5.89 -8.02
N ILE A 145 0.29 5.97 -7.21
CA ILE A 145 0.53 5.10 -6.07
C ILE A 145 0.17 5.88 -4.83
N VAL A 146 -0.82 5.43 -4.09
CA VAL A 146 -1.18 5.96 -2.78
C VAL A 146 -0.72 4.93 -1.75
N ASP A 147 0.38 5.23 -1.10
CA ASP A 147 0.97 4.38 -0.07
C ASP A 147 0.33 4.74 1.27
N THR A 148 -0.44 3.80 1.82
CA THR A 148 -1.12 3.93 3.10
C THR A 148 -0.47 3.09 4.21
N ASP A 149 0.69 2.46 3.93
CA ASP A 149 1.53 1.87 4.96
C ASP A 149 1.93 2.92 6.00
N CYS A 150 2.09 2.52 7.26
CA CYS A 150 2.50 3.43 8.31
C CYS A 150 3.94 3.94 8.15
N HIS A 151 4.79 3.19 7.46
CA HIS A 151 6.15 3.59 7.16
C HIS A 151 6.21 4.33 5.82
N HIS A 152 7.08 5.33 5.71
CA HIS A 152 7.34 5.99 4.45
C HIS A 152 7.87 5.00 3.41
N GLY A 153 7.22 4.88 2.25
CA GLY A 153 7.64 4.03 1.14
C GLY A 153 8.82 4.62 0.38
N ASP A 154 9.95 4.75 1.07
CA ASP A 154 11.15 5.41 0.57
C ASP A 154 11.79 4.71 -0.63
N GLY A 155 11.60 3.40 -0.77
CA GLY A 155 12.00 2.66 -1.95
C GLY A 155 11.18 3.02 -3.17
N THR A 156 9.85 3.10 -3.03
CA THR A 156 8.94 3.53 -4.10
C THR A 156 9.24 4.97 -4.50
N GLN A 157 9.47 5.86 -3.53
CA GLN A 157 9.90 7.23 -3.78
C GLN A 157 11.22 7.28 -4.59
N ASP A 158 12.24 6.50 -4.22
CA ASP A 158 13.53 6.45 -4.92
C ASP A 158 13.39 5.98 -6.38
N ILE A 159 12.59 4.93 -6.61
CA ILE A 159 12.37 4.38 -7.94
C ILE A 159 11.69 5.40 -8.86
N TYR A 160 10.67 6.10 -8.39
CA TYR A 160 9.86 7.02 -9.20
C TYR A 160 10.24 8.50 -9.04
N TRP A 161 11.36 8.82 -8.37
CA TRP A 161 11.81 10.18 -8.06
C TRP A 161 11.84 11.12 -9.27
N ASN A 162 12.17 10.59 -10.45
CA ASN A 162 12.27 11.36 -11.70
C ASN A 162 11.24 10.96 -12.77
N ASP A 163 10.22 10.15 -12.41
CA ASP A 163 9.20 9.72 -13.38
C ASP A 163 8.00 10.67 -13.38
N PRO A 164 7.78 11.43 -14.48
CA PRO A 164 6.65 12.36 -14.58
C PRO A 164 5.29 11.69 -14.71
N ASP A 165 5.26 10.41 -15.11
CA ASP A 165 4.04 9.63 -15.34
C ASP A 165 3.61 8.80 -14.10
N THR A 166 4.36 8.92 -13.00
CA THR A 166 3.98 8.35 -11.70
C THR A 166 3.79 9.44 -10.66
N LEU A 167 2.60 9.51 -10.06
CA LEU A 167 2.33 10.29 -8.86
C LEU A 167 2.43 9.36 -7.64
N PHE A 168 3.41 9.57 -6.78
CA PHE A 168 3.57 8.87 -5.52
C PHE A 168 3.08 9.74 -4.36
N ILE A 169 2.11 9.25 -3.61
CA ILE A 169 1.57 9.90 -2.40
C ILE A 169 1.77 8.92 -1.25
N SER A 170 2.49 9.33 -0.20
CA SER A 170 2.72 8.50 0.99
C SER A 170 2.11 9.14 2.23
N MET A 171 1.18 8.40 2.88
CA MET A 171 0.51 8.79 4.12
C MET A 171 1.11 7.96 5.26
N HIS A 172 2.14 8.47 5.90
CA HIS A 172 2.94 7.70 6.85
C HIS A 172 3.10 8.42 8.19
N GLN A 173 3.42 7.68 9.25
CA GLN A 173 3.80 8.27 10.52
C GLN A 173 5.08 9.10 10.35
N ASP A 174 5.09 10.31 10.88
CA ASP A 174 6.19 11.27 10.76
C ASP A 174 7.56 10.62 11.00
N GLY A 175 8.45 10.71 10.01
CA GLY A 175 9.79 10.12 10.01
C GLY A 175 10.68 10.56 11.17
N ARG A 176 10.34 11.63 11.89
CA ARG A 176 11.01 12.01 13.15
C ARG A 176 10.71 11.03 14.29
N THR A 177 9.70 10.20 14.15
CA THR A 177 9.19 9.28 15.17
C THR A 177 9.20 7.81 14.75
N LEU A 178 9.41 7.53 13.46
CA LEU A 178 9.37 6.17 12.90
C LEU A 178 10.43 5.97 11.82
N TYR A 179 10.84 4.71 11.62
CA TYR A 179 11.63 4.26 10.47
C TYR A 179 10.89 4.58 9.15
N PRO A 180 11.57 4.91 8.05
CA PRO A 180 13.02 5.00 7.84
C PRO A 180 13.63 6.36 8.21
N GLY A 181 12.85 7.31 8.72
CA GLY A 181 13.34 8.64 9.09
C GLY A 181 13.38 9.62 7.91
N THR A 182 12.57 9.39 6.87
CA THR A 182 12.43 10.19 5.65
C THR A 182 10.95 10.48 5.35
N GLY A 183 10.64 11.03 4.18
CA GLY A 183 9.26 11.35 3.80
C GLY A 183 8.80 12.70 4.33
N PHE A 184 9.68 13.69 4.30
CA PHE A 184 9.34 15.06 4.72
C PHE A 184 8.73 15.86 3.56
N LEU A 185 7.94 16.89 3.89
CA LEU A 185 7.30 17.76 2.91
C LEU A 185 8.23 18.23 1.78
N PRO A 186 9.48 18.68 2.04
CA PRO A 186 10.35 19.14 0.97
C PRO A 186 10.77 18.07 -0.06
N GLU A 187 10.58 16.80 0.25
CA GLU A 187 10.87 15.70 -0.67
C GLU A 187 9.71 15.58 -1.68
N CYS A 188 9.76 16.33 -2.79
CA CYS A 188 8.64 16.51 -3.72
C CYS A 188 8.92 16.03 -5.16
N GLY A 189 9.95 15.21 -5.36
CA GLY A 189 10.35 14.67 -6.67
C GLY A 189 11.57 15.36 -7.26
N GLY A 190 12.21 14.65 -8.19
CA GLY A 190 13.41 15.14 -8.87
C GLY A 190 13.14 16.14 -9.99
N PRO A 191 14.19 16.64 -10.67
CA PRO A 191 14.07 17.70 -11.67
C PRO A 191 13.13 17.37 -12.84
N GLY A 192 12.98 16.07 -13.18
CA GLY A 192 12.08 15.61 -14.26
C GLY A 192 10.63 15.44 -13.83
N ALA A 193 10.37 15.36 -12.51
CA ALA A 193 9.10 14.98 -11.93
C ALA A 193 8.75 15.79 -10.66
N LEU A 194 9.10 17.05 -10.64
CA LEU A 194 8.82 17.94 -9.50
C LEU A 194 7.31 18.02 -9.26
N GLY A 195 6.89 17.80 -8.00
CA GLY A 195 5.49 17.69 -7.61
C GLY A 195 4.86 16.31 -7.87
N ARG A 196 5.66 15.31 -8.30
CA ARG A 196 5.18 13.93 -8.48
C ARG A 196 5.38 13.05 -7.24
N THR A 197 6.10 13.52 -6.25
CA THR A 197 6.19 12.92 -4.92
C THR A 197 5.48 13.84 -3.92
N VAL A 198 4.58 13.28 -3.15
CA VAL A 198 3.80 13.99 -2.13
C VAL A 198 3.87 13.21 -0.82
N ASN A 199 4.59 13.74 0.14
CA ASN A 199 4.73 13.15 1.47
C ASN A 199 3.77 13.80 2.47
N ILE A 200 3.06 12.99 3.24
CA ILE A 200 2.10 13.42 4.24
C ILE A 200 2.49 12.80 5.59
N PRO A 201 3.47 13.40 6.31
CA PRO A 201 3.98 12.87 7.57
C PRO A 201 2.98 13.11 8.71
N LEU A 202 2.15 12.12 8.99
CA LEU A 202 1.08 12.17 9.99
C LEU A 202 1.64 12.07 11.42
N PRO A 203 1.07 12.81 12.38
CA PRO A 203 1.49 12.70 13.77
C PRO A 203 1.08 11.36 14.39
N PRO A 204 1.86 10.80 15.33
CA PRO A 204 1.43 9.65 16.12
C PRO A 204 0.06 9.86 16.77
N GLY A 205 -0.77 8.83 16.79
CA GLY A 205 -2.14 8.89 17.30
C GLY A 205 -3.17 9.35 16.27
N THR A 206 -2.80 9.47 14.99
CA THR A 206 -3.75 9.65 13.88
C THR A 206 -4.60 8.39 13.74
N GLY A 207 -5.91 8.55 13.81
CA GLY A 207 -6.90 7.49 13.66
C GLY A 207 -7.78 7.67 12.43
N ASP A 208 -8.94 6.98 12.42
CA ASP A 208 -9.89 6.96 11.30
C ASP A 208 -10.24 8.36 10.80
N GLU A 209 -10.58 9.27 11.74
CA GLU A 209 -10.93 10.65 11.40
C GLU A 209 -9.82 11.34 10.59
N GLY A 210 -8.56 11.20 11.03
CA GLY A 210 -7.42 11.83 10.39
C GLY A 210 -7.13 11.25 9.01
N TYR A 211 -7.10 9.93 8.88
CA TYR A 211 -6.87 9.26 7.58
C TYR A 211 -7.96 9.60 6.56
N LEU A 212 -9.22 9.55 6.96
CA LEU A 212 -10.34 9.93 6.09
C LEU A 212 -10.31 11.40 5.70
N TYR A 213 -9.95 12.29 6.64
CA TYR A 213 -9.82 13.72 6.37
C TYR A 213 -8.72 13.99 5.32
N VAL A 214 -7.54 13.40 5.48
CA VAL A 214 -6.42 13.54 4.52
C VAL A 214 -6.78 12.95 3.17
N THR A 215 -7.36 11.75 3.15
CA THR A 215 -7.78 11.11 1.90
C THR A 215 -8.72 12.01 1.12
N LYS A 216 -9.76 12.54 1.80
CA LYS A 216 -10.77 13.40 1.17
C LYS A 216 -10.23 14.76 0.72
N ASN A 217 -9.42 15.41 1.55
CA ASN A 217 -9.08 16.82 1.34
C ASN A 217 -7.73 17.00 0.62
N VAL A 218 -6.88 15.98 0.57
CA VAL A 218 -5.58 16.03 -0.11
C VAL A 218 -5.49 15.00 -1.23
N VAL A 219 -5.63 13.70 -0.89
CA VAL A 219 -5.36 12.63 -1.86
C VAL A 219 -6.30 12.70 -3.05
N LEU A 220 -7.62 12.76 -2.83
CA LEU A 220 -8.60 12.81 -3.93
C LEU A 220 -8.42 14.03 -4.84
N PRO A 221 -8.24 15.27 -4.35
CA PRO A 221 -7.91 16.41 -5.20
C PRO A 221 -6.64 16.24 -6.03
N LEU A 222 -5.59 15.63 -5.47
CA LEU A 222 -4.36 15.36 -6.20
C LEU A 222 -4.56 14.31 -7.31
N LEU A 223 -5.34 13.27 -7.06
CA LEU A 223 -5.70 12.26 -8.07
C LEU A 223 -6.53 12.89 -9.19
N GLU A 224 -7.50 13.75 -8.85
CA GLU A 224 -8.31 14.47 -9.84
C GLU A 224 -7.45 15.38 -10.73
N ALA A 225 -6.49 16.09 -10.13
CA ALA A 225 -5.56 16.96 -10.87
C ALA A 225 -4.59 16.15 -11.74
N PHE A 226 -4.07 15.03 -11.26
CA PHE A 226 -3.12 14.18 -11.97
C PHE A 226 -3.77 13.37 -13.09
N LYS A 227 -5.00 12.92 -12.93
CA LYS A 227 -5.78 12.09 -13.87
C LYS A 227 -5.02 10.80 -14.26
N PRO A 228 -4.75 9.91 -13.30
CA PRO A 228 -4.08 8.65 -13.58
C PRO A 228 -4.98 7.70 -14.38
N ASP A 229 -4.37 6.87 -15.22
CA ASP A 229 -5.03 5.72 -15.84
C ASP A 229 -5.26 4.60 -14.83
N LEU A 230 -4.36 4.49 -13.84
CA LEU A 230 -4.37 3.45 -12.83
C LEU A 230 -4.08 4.06 -11.44
N VAL A 231 -4.93 3.75 -10.46
CA VAL A 231 -4.70 4.06 -9.04
C VAL A 231 -4.37 2.77 -8.32
N ILE A 232 -3.24 2.74 -7.63
CA ILE A 232 -2.76 1.63 -6.83
C ILE A 232 -2.70 2.08 -5.37
N ASN A 233 -3.14 1.24 -4.45
CA ASN A 233 -2.91 1.42 -3.02
C ASN A 233 -1.83 0.43 -2.55
N SER A 234 -0.69 0.94 -2.07
CA SER A 234 0.24 0.20 -1.22
C SER A 234 -0.43 0.05 0.15
N ALA A 235 -1.17 -1.06 0.32
CA ALA A 235 -2.10 -1.27 1.42
C ALA A 235 -1.39 -1.90 2.64
N GLY A 236 -0.43 -1.19 3.22
CA GLY A 236 0.12 -1.54 4.52
C GLY A 236 -0.93 -1.36 5.62
N GLN A 237 -0.86 -2.19 6.65
CA GLN A 237 -1.86 -2.29 7.71
C GLN A 237 -1.24 -2.11 9.11
N ASP A 238 0.00 -1.67 9.17
CA ASP A 238 0.72 -1.36 10.40
C ASP A 238 0.38 0.00 10.99
N ASN A 239 -0.51 0.76 10.35
CA ASN A 239 -1.20 1.92 10.91
C ASN A 239 -2.34 1.54 11.87
N HIS A 240 -2.68 0.26 11.98
CA HIS A 240 -3.71 -0.21 12.90
C HIS A 240 -3.29 -0.04 14.36
N TYR A 241 -4.24 0.36 15.25
CA TYR A 241 -3.96 0.69 16.64
C TYR A 241 -3.37 -0.46 17.48
N THR A 242 -3.50 -1.71 17.04
CA THR A 242 -2.90 -2.88 17.69
C THR A 242 -1.56 -3.29 17.12
N ASP A 243 -1.04 -2.55 16.13
CA ASP A 243 0.24 -2.91 15.52
C ASP A 243 1.39 -2.71 16.52
N PRO A 244 2.29 -3.70 16.68
CA PRO A 244 3.37 -3.62 17.66
C PRO A 244 4.52 -2.70 17.26
N LEU A 245 4.59 -2.22 16.02
CA LEU A 245 5.73 -1.47 15.49
C LEU A 245 5.48 0.03 15.37
N THR A 246 4.22 0.47 15.43
CA THR A 246 3.81 1.83 15.13
C THR A 246 2.98 2.47 16.22
N ASN A 247 2.61 3.74 16.07
CA ASN A 247 1.84 4.49 17.07
C ASN A 247 0.61 5.19 16.45
N MET A 248 0.02 4.58 15.42
CA MET A 248 -1.20 5.08 14.79
C MET A 248 -2.45 4.46 15.43
N GLN A 249 -3.62 4.96 15.08
CA GLN A 249 -4.90 4.53 15.70
C GLN A 249 -5.98 4.26 14.65
N LEU A 250 -5.60 3.78 13.47
CA LEU A 250 -6.56 3.35 12.46
C LEU A 250 -7.21 2.04 12.89
N SER A 251 -8.52 1.91 12.68
CA SER A 251 -9.28 0.68 12.91
C SER A 251 -9.45 -0.11 11.60
N ALA A 252 -9.85 -1.37 11.68
CA ALA A 252 -10.19 -2.16 10.49
C ALA A 252 -11.34 -1.53 9.68
N HIS A 253 -12.33 -0.95 10.38
CA HIS A 253 -13.41 -0.21 9.73
C HIS A 253 -12.91 1.08 9.07
N GLY A 254 -12.02 1.82 9.75
CA GLY A 254 -11.42 3.05 9.21
C GLY A 254 -10.60 2.78 7.94
N ASP A 255 -9.85 1.69 7.92
CA ASP A 255 -9.09 1.26 6.73
C ASP A 255 -10.03 0.90 5.56
N ALA A 256 -11.07 0.10 5.82
CA ALA A 256 -12.09 -0.20 4.82
C ALA A 256 -12.76 1.07 4.26
N ALA A 257 -13.10 2.03 5.13
CA ALA A 257 -13.69 3.30 4.73
C ALA A 257 -12.72 4.15 3.90
N MET A 258 -11.44 4.17 4.25
CA MET A 258 -10.39 4.83 3.49
C MET A 258 -10.25 4.21 2.09
N ASN A 259 -10.20 2.89 1.98
CA ASN A 259 -10.15 2.20 0.69
C ASN A 259 -11.43 2.39 -0.14
N ALA A 260 -12.60 2.44 0.49
CA ALA A 260 -13.86 2.75 -0.18
C ALA A 260 -13.87 4.17 -0.76
N LEU A 261 -13.28 5.14 -0.03
CA LEU A 261 -13.17 6.53 -0.45
C LEU A 261 -12.12 6.72 -1.54
N LEU A 262 -10.93 6.13 -1.38
CA LEU A 262 -9.84 6.15 -2.35
C LEU A 262 -10.22 5.43 -3.65
N ASN A 263 -10.96 4.33 -3.54
CA ASN A 263 -11.44 3.51 -4.65
C ASN A 263 -10.34 3.08 -5.63
N PRO A 264 -9.24 2.48 -5.17
CA PRO A 264 -8.13 2.10 -6.04
C PRO A 264 -8.53 1.00 -7.02
N HIS A 265 -7.85 0.92 -8.15
CA HIS A 265 -8.01 -0.18 -9.11
C HIS A 265 -7.35 -1.46 -8.59
N ILE A 266 -6.22 -1.29 -7.93
CA ILE A 266 -5.43 -2.40 -7.37
C ILE A 266 -5.01 -2.01 -5.95
N ALA A 267 -5.14 -2.94 -5.01
CA ALA A 267 -4.44 -2.88 -3.73
C ALA A 267 -3.32 -3.94 -3.72
N VAL A 268 -2.20 -3.62 -3.07
CA VAL A 268 -1.07 -4.55 -2.86
C VAL A 268 -0.72 -4.51 -1.38
N LEU A 269 -0.69 -5.66 -0.73
CA LEU A 269 -0.34 -5.73 0.69
C LEU A 269 1.13 -5.36 0.91
N GLU A 270 1.37 -4.46 1.85
CA GLU A 270 2.69 -4.12 2.36
C GLU A 270 2.88 -4.57 3.81
N GLY A 271 3.19 -3.68 4.74
CA GLY A 271 3.34 -3.98 6.16
C GLY A 271 2.05 -4.37 6.87
N GLY A 272 2.15 -4.51 8.17
CA GLY A 272 1.07 -4.92 9.07
C GLY A 272 1.45 -6.18 9.85
N TYR A 273 1.56 -6.06 11.17
CA TYR A 273 2.20 -7.07 12.02
C TYR A 273 1.33 -7.48 13.21
N SER A 274 0.16 -6.89 13.37
CA SER A 274 -0.87 -7.36 14.29
C SER A 274 -1.63 -8.54 13.68
N ILE A 275 -0.97 -9.71 13.67
CA ILE A 275 -1.35 -10.90 12.91
C ILE A 275 -2.76 -11.40 13.25
N ARG A 276 -3.15 -11.37 14.54
CA ARG A 276 -4.45 -11.85 15.00
C ARG A 276 -5.46 -10.72 15.22
N GLY A 277 -4.97 -9.55 15.60
CA GLY A 277 -5.81 -8.44 16.03
C GLY A 277 -6.28 -7.53 14.90
N ALA A 278 -5.52 -7.48 13.78
CA ALA A 278 -5.80 -6.53 12.70
C ALA A 278 -5.96 -7.20 11.34
N LEU A 279 -4.91 -7.87 10.84
CA LEU A 279 -4.82 -8.26 9.44
C LEU A 279 -6.04 -9.02 8.88
N PRO A 280 -6.62 -10.02 9.59
CA PRO A 280 -7.78 -10.73 9.07
C PRO A 280 -8.96 -9.79 8.77
N TYR A 281 -9.22 -8.84 9.66
CA TYR A 281 -10.34 -7.91 9.59
C TYR A 281 -10.09 -6.77 8.60
N VAL A 282 -8.88 -6.20 8.62
CA VAL A 282 -8.49 -5.15 7.68
C VAL A 282 -8.53 -5.68 6.26
N ASN A 283 -7.95 -6.87 6.00
CA ASN A 283 -7.97 -7.48 4.67
C ASN A 283 -9.40 -7.80 4.19
N LEU A 284 -10.26 -8.28 5.08
CA LEU A 284 -11.69 -8.47 4.77
C LEU A 284 -12.34 -7.13 4.39
N GLY A 285 -12.12 -6.10 5.20
CA GLY A 285 -12.64 -4.75 4.97
C GLY A 285 -12.20 -4.16 3.63
N ILE A 286 -10.91 -4.29 3.28
CA ILE A 286 -10.39 -3.84 1.98
C ILE A 286 -11.06 -4.62 0.83
N CYS A 287 -11.18 -5.95 0.93
CA CYS A 287 -11.86 -6.76 -0.08
C CYS A 287 -13.30 -6.30 -0.31
N LEU A 288 -14.07 -6.10 0.76
CA LEU A 288 -15.46 -5.63 0.67
C LEU A 288 -15.55 -4.23 0.07
N ALA A 289 -14.68 -3.30 0.49
CA ALA A 289 -14.61 -1.94 -0.03
C ALA A 289 -14.30 -1.93 -1.54
N LEU A 290 -13.31 -2.69 -1.98
CA LEU A 290 -12.95 -2.82 -3.40
C LEU A 290 -14.09 -3.42 -4.23
N ALA A 291 -14.78 -4.43 -3.69
CA ALA A 291 -15.95 -5.05 -4.33
C ALA A 291 -17.20 -4.16 -4.31
N GLY A 292 -17.18 -3.02 -3.62
CA GLY A 292 -18.33 -2.14 -3.44
C GLY A 292 -19.43 -2.76 -2.61
N LEU A 293 -19.07 -3.62 -1.67
CA LEU A 293 -19.98 -4.32 -0.75
C LEU A 293 -20.02 -3.59 0.61
N PRO A 294 -21.09 -3.78 1.41
CA PRO A 294 -21.16 -3.26 2.77
C PRO A 294 -20.08 -3.84 3.67
N PHE A 295 -19.45 -3.00 4.49
CA PHE A 295 -18.38 -3.39 5.43
C PHE A 295 -18.61 -2.85 6.85
N GLU A 296 -19.80 -2.32 7.15
CA GLU A 296 -20.14 -1.74 8.44
C GLU A 296 -20.06 -2.73 9.61
N HIS A 297 -20.11 -4.02 9.30
CA HIS A 297 -19.96 -5.12 10.27
C HIS A 297 -18.51 -5.53 10.54
N VAL A 298 -17.56 -5.00 9.77
CA VAL A 298 -16.16 -5.38 9.90
C VAL A 298 -15.53 -4.60 11.05
N HIS A 299 -15.26 -5.31 12.12
CA HIS A 299 -14.54 -4.81 13.29
C HIS A 299 -13.60 -5.89 13.82
N GLU A 300 -12.45 -5.48 14.28
CA GLU A 300 -11.55 -6.32 15.05
C GLU A 300 -12.17 -6.70 16.42
N PRO A 301 -11.79 -7.84 17.03
CA PRO A 301 -12.46 -8.38 18.24
C PRO A 301 -12.46 -7.44 19.44
N ASP A 302 -11.39 -6.68 19.65
CA ASP A 302 -11.20 -5.81 20.80
C ASP A 302 -11.46 -4.33 20.48
N HIS A 303 -12.33 -4.06 19.47
CA HIS A 303 -12.63 -2.69 19.05
C HIS A 303 -13.28 -1.86 20.17
N ASP A 304 -12.61 -0.78 20.56
CA ASP A 304 -13.13 0.23 21.49
C ASP A 304 -13.13 1.63 20.84
N ALA A 305 -14.24 1.98 20.21
CA ALA A 305 -14.40 3.28 19.55
C ALA A 305 -14.16 4.50 20.44
N LYS A 306 -14.28 4.34 21.80
CA LYS A 306 -14.00 5.44 22.74
C LYS A 306 -12.52 5.61 22.97
N ALA A 307 -11.77 4.50 23.08
CA ALA A 307 -10.33 4.51 23.23
C ALA A 307 -9.63 5.02 21.95
N LEU A 308 -10.24 4.75 20.77
CA LEU A 308 -9.72 5.14 19.45
C LEU A 308 -10.08 6.58 19.05
N LYS A 309 -10.76 7.34 19.90
CA LYS A 309 -11.11 8.73 19.59
C LYS A 309 -9.86 9.59 19.42
N GLN A 310 -9.69 10.14 18.23
CA GLN A 310 -8.56 11.03 17.90
C GLN A 310 -8.54 12.27 18.82
N ARG A 311 -7.35 12.65 19.28
CA ARG A 311 -7.16 13.83 20.13
C ARG A 311 -7.34 15.12 19.32
N PRO A 312 -8.01 16.17 19.84
CA PRO A 312 -8.22 17.42 19.12
C PRO A 312 -6.95 18.06 18.57
N GLN A 313 -5.83 17.95 19.31
CA GLN A 313 -4.53 18.48 18.88
C GLN A 313 -3.99 17.78 17.63
N VAL A 314 -4.26 16.47 17.49
CA VAL A 314 -3.91 15.66 16.30
C VAL A 314 -4.75 16.16 15.12
N THR A 315 -6.07 16.32 15.30
CA THR A 315 -6.97 16.84 14.27
C THR A 315 -6.54 18.24 13.78
N GLU A 316 -6.22 19.14 14.70
CA GLU A 316 -5.74 20.51 14.36
C GLU A 316 -4.41 20.48 13.61
N TYR A 317 -3.48 19.60 14.02
CA TYR A 317 -2.21 19.43 13.32
C TYR A 317 -2.42 18.92 11.90
N ILE A 318 -3.25 17.88 11.71
CA ILE A 318 -3.56 17.32 10.40
C ILE A 318 -4.18 18.35 9.47
N SER A 319 -5.10 19.19 9.97
CA SER A 319 -5.71 20.24 9.15
C SER A 319 -4.64 21.19 8.59
N ARG A 320 -3.72 21.67 9.43
CA ARG A 320 -2.60 22.53 9.00
C ARG A 320 -1.65 21.81 8.03
N LEU A 321 -1.34 20.54 8.32
CA LEU A 321 -0.49 19.73 7.45
C LEU A 321 -1.10 19.59 6.04
N CYS A 322 -2.40 19.40 5.93
CA CYS A 322 -3.09 19.34 4.64
C CYS A 322 -2.94 20.65 3.85
N ASP A 323 -3.08 21.78 4.51
CA ASP A 323 -2.87 23.10 3.86
C ASP A 323 -1.42 23.26 3.36
N ASP A 324 -0.44 22.84 4.17
CA ASP A 324 0.98 22.89 3.81
C ASP A 324 1.30 21.98 2.62
N VAL A 325 0.77 20.75 2.61
CA VAL A 325 0.93 19.79 1.49
C VAL A 325 0.36 20.36 0.20
N LEU A 326 -0.87 20.87 0.22
CA LEU A 326 -1.51 21.44 -0.96
C LEU A 326 -0.78 22.71 -1.45
N ASN A 327 -0.36 23.57 -0.54
CA ASN A 327 0.43 24.75 -0.87
C ASN A 327 1.74 24.37 -1.56
N GLN A 328 2.43 23.36 -1.07
CA GLN A 328 3.66 22.87 -1.69
C GLN A 328 3.41 22.20 -3.05
N TYR A 329 2.36 21.41 -3.17
CA TYR A 329 2.01 20.79 -4.45
C TYR A 329 1.73 21.81 -5.55
N HIS A 330 0.99 22.88 -5.23
CA HIS A 330 0.69 23.95 -6.16
C HIS A 330 1.86 24.90 -6.42
N ASN A 331 2.77 25.04 -5.45
CA ASN A 331 3.92 25.90 -5.49
C ASN A 331 5.19 25.12 -5.11
N PRO A 332 5.60 24.11 -5.90
CA PRO A 332 6.79 23.34 -5.57
C PRO A 332 8.02 24.27 -5.52
N PRO A 333 8.97 23.99 -4.60
CA PRO A 333 10.16 24.84 -4.46
C PRO A 333 10.88 24.96 -5.80
N SER A 334 11.19 26.19 -6.19
CA SER A 334 12.05 26.43 -7.36
C SER A 334 13.37 25.69 -7.14
N ARG A 335 13.87 25.04 -8.20
CA ARG A 335 15.11 24.25 -8.21
C ARG A 335 16.21 24.91 -7.38
N PRO A 336 16.91 24.15 -6.50
CA PRO A 336 18.14 24.63 -5.89
C PRO A 336 19.22 24.92 -6.94
#